data_da9b6bd7c753985e4499b6e11d4546f3
#
_entry.id   da9b6bd7c753985e4499b6e11d4546f3
#
_cell.length_a   1.000
_cell.length_b   1.000
_cell.length_c   1.000
_cell.angle_alpha   90.00
_cell.angle_beta   90.00
_cell.angle_gamma   90.00
#
_symmetry.space_group_name_H-M   'P 1'
#
loop_
_entity.id
_entity.type
_entity.pdbx_description
1 polymer ?
#
loop_
_entity_poly.entity_id
_entity_poly.type
_entity_poly.pdbx_seq_one_letter_code
_entity_poly.pdbx_strand_id
1 'polypeptide(L)'
;METRADVVVIGAGVNGLSAAALLASKGRSVIVVESADVPGGAVRTEEVTLPGFRHDLFAMNLGLFAGGPVNAALGADLARHGFELVPSAKPFCSVFPDGTMLGVEADAAATRANVERVSPDDVAEWEAL
;
A
#
# COMPACT_ATOMS: atom_id res chain seq x y z
N MET A 1 -34.56 -10.23 12.54
CA MET A 1 -34.49 -9.05 11.67
C MET A 1 -33.81 -9.51 10.40
N GLU A 2 -34.53 -9.47 9.27
CA GLU A 2 -33.97 -9.90 7.98
C GLU A 2 -33.04 -8.79 7.49
N THR A 3 -31.75 -9.08 7.35
CA THR A 3 -30.77 -8.11 6.85
C THR A 3 -30.66 -8.31 5.34
N ARG A 4 -31.07 -7.30 4.57
CA ARG A 4 -31.07 -7.33 3.11
C ARG A 4 -30.21 -6.19 2.58
N ALA A 5 -29.37 -6.48 1.58
CA ALA A 5 -28.56 -5.50 0.86
C ALA A 5 -28.54 -5.79 -0.65
N ASP A 6 -28.19 -4.79 -1.46
CA ASP A 6 -28.01 -4.98 -2.91
C ASP A 6 -26.80 -5.85 -3.22
N VAL A 7 -25.75 -5.75 -2.39
CA VAL A 7 -24.47 -6.46 -2.57
C VAL A 7 -23.96 -6.99 -1.25
N VAL A 8 -23.43 -8.20 -1.25
CA VAL A 8 -22.66 -8.77 -0.14
C VAL A 8 -21.22 -8.96 -0.63
N VAL A 9 -20.27 -8.38 0.11
CA VAL A 9 -18.82 -8.53 -0.12
C VAL A 9 -18.28 -9.47 0.95
N ILE A 10 -17.61 -10.54 0.53
CA ILE A 10 -16.97 -11.49 1.44
C ILE A 10 -15.48 -11.16 1.53
N GLY A 11 -15.03 -10.84 2.73
CA GLY A 11 -13.69 -10.39 3.05
C GLY A 11 -13.57 -8.86 3.13
N ALA A 12 -13.09 -8.38 4.28
CA ALA A 12 -12.81 -6.97 4.55
C ALA A 12 -11.32 -6.62 4.40
N GLY A 13 -10.62 -7.25 3.46
CA GLY A 13 -9.31 -6.80 3.00
C GLY A 13 -9.41 -5.56 2.12
N VAL A 14 -8.27 -5.00 1.71
CA VAL A 14 -8.20 -3.74 0.94
C VAL A 14 -9.06 -3.78 -0.34
N ASN A 15 -9.08 -4.90 -1.05
CA ASN A 15 -9.87 -5.06 -2.28
C ASN A 15 -11.38 -5.08 -1.99
N GLY A 16 -11.80 -5.86 -0.99
CA GLY A 16 -13.20 -5.95 -0.57
C GLY A 16 -13.73 -4.62 -0.06
N LEU A 17 -12.98 -3.94 0.80
CA LEU A 17 -13.34 -2.62 1.31
C LEU A 17 -13.38 -1.56 0.21
N SER A 18 -12.44 -1.57 -0.74
CA SER A 18 -12.45 -0.67 -1.89
C SER A 18 -13.68 -0.87 -2.76
N ALA A 19 -14.03 -2.13 -3.06
CA ALA A 19 -15.23 -2.47 -3.83
C ALA A 19 -16.50 -2.02 -3.09
N ALA A 20 -16.58 -2.31 -1.79
CA ALA A 20 -17.73 -1.93 -0.96
C ALA A 20 -17.91 -0.40 -0.92
N ALA A 21 -16.83 0.36 -0.68
CA ALA A 21 -16.87 1.81 -0.64
C ALA A 21 -17.28 2.43 -1.98
N LEU A 22 -16.73 1.92 -3.10
CA LEU A 22 -17.08 2.37 -4.44
C LEU A 22 -18.54 2.05 -4.81
N LEU A 23 -19.07 0.92 -4.38
CA LEU A 23 -20.48 0.56 -4.58
C LEU A 23 -21.39 1.44 -3.73
N ALA A 24 -21.04 1.66 -2.46
CA ALA A 24 -21.79 2.52 -1.56
C ALA A 24 -21.80 3.98 -2.04
N SER A 25 -20.69 4.49 -2.58
CA SER A 25 -20.63 5.84 -3.16
C SER A 25 -21.56 6.02 -4.37
N LYS A 26 -21.95 4.91 -5.02
CA LYS A 26 -22.94 4.85 -6.11
C LYS A 26 -24.37 4.60 -5.61
N GLY A 27 -24.61 4.70 -4.32
CA GLY A 27 -25.95 4.53 -3.71
C GLY A 27 -26.40 3.09 -3.53
N ARG A 28 -25.48 2.10 -3.62
CA ARG A 28 -25.82 0.70 -3.33
C ARG A 28 -25.74 0.43 -1.84
N SER A 29 -26.67 -0.34 -1.32
CA SER A 29 -26.57 -0.91 0.01
C SER A 29 -25.62 -2.09 -0.01
N VAL A 30 -24.58 -2.06 0.85
CA VAL A 30 -23.53 -3.08 0.86
C VAL A 30 -23.35 -3.64 2.27
N ILE A 31 -23.28 -4.97 2.36
CA ILE A 31 -22.86 -5.69 3.57
C ILE A 31 -21.47 -6.27 3.30
N VAL A 32 -20.52 -6.01 4.20
CA VAL A 32 -19.22 -6.67 4.19
C VAL A 32 -19.19 -7.71 5.29
N VAL A 33 -18.77 -8.93 4.95
CA VAL A 33 -18.63 -10.06 5.89
C VAL A 33 -17.14 -10.40 5.99
N GLU A 34 -16.63 -10.41 7.20
CA GLU A 34 -15.22 -10.71 7.50
C GLU A 34 -15.14 -11.87 8.51
N SER A 35 -14.18 -12.77 8.32
CA SER A 35 -13.95 -13.91 9.21
C SER A 35 -13.05 -13.57 10.39
N ALA A 36 -12.21 -12.53 10.26
CA ALA A 36 -11.36 -12.05 11.35
C ALA A 36 -12.10 -11.02 12.22
N ASP A 37 -11.62 -10.84 13.45
CA ASP A 37 -12.22 -9.89 14.40
C ASP A 37 -12.03 -8.42 13.98
N VAL A 38 -11.07 -8.15 13.10
CA VAL A 38 -10.76 -6.80 12.59
C VAL A 38 -10.64 -6.78 11.07
N PRO A 39 -11.14 -5.72 10.40
CA PRO A 39 -10.96 -5.55 8.97
C PRO A 39 -9.53 -5.11 8.63
N GLY A 40 -9.17 -5.16 7.35
CA GLY A 40 -7.90 -4.66 6.81
C GLY A 40 -7.13 -5.70 6.00
N GLY A 41 -7.27 -6.98 6.32
CA GLY A 41 -6.53 -8.06 5.66
C GLY A 41 -5.02 -7.89 5.84
N ALA A 42 -4.28 -7.72 4.72
CA ALA A 42 -2.84 -7.48 4.75
C ALA A 42 -2.45 -6.02 5.06
N VAL A 43 -3.39 -5.07 5.02
CA VAL A 43 -3.15 -3.68 5.45
C VAL A 43 -3.58 -3.55 6.91
N ARG A 44 -2.66 -3.83 7.82
CA ARG A 44 -2.93 -3.94 9.25
C ARG A 44 -1.74 -3.47 10.07
N THR A 45 -1.99 -2.58 11.02
CA THR A 45 -0.98 -2.04 11.94
C THR A 45 -1.31 -2.49 13.36
N GLU A 46 -0.41 -3.22 14.01
CA GLU A 46 -0.62 -3.79 15.35
C GLU A 46 0.63 -3.71 16.22
N GLU A 47 0.44 -3.88 17.52
CA GLU A 47 1.50 -4.03 18.51
C GLU A 47 1.83 -5.53 18.66
N VAL A 48 2.82 -6.00 17.91
CA VAL A 48 3.21 -7.44 17.90
C VAL A 48 4.59 -7.71 18.53
N THR A 49 5.25 -6.70 19.04
CA THR A 49 6.55 -6.82 19.71
C THR A 49 6.47 -6.37 21.15
N LEU A 50 6.60 -5.08 21.40
CA LEU A 50 6.50 -4.49 22.72
C LEU A 50 5.29 -3.55 22.80
N PRO A 51 4.64 -3.42 23.97
CA PRO A 51 3.54 -2.47 24.17
C PRO A 51 3.96 -1.04 23.76
N GLY A 52 3.11 -0.35 23.02
CA GLY A 52 3.35 0.99 22.49
C GLY A 52 4.10 1.07 21.17
N PHE A 53 4.64 -0.06 20.66
CA PHE A 53 5.32 -0.11 19.37
C PHE A 53 4.39 -0.71 18.31
N ARG A 54 3.92 0.14 17.41
CA ARG A 54 3.01 -0.25 16.31
C ARG A 54 3.81 -0.55 15.05
N HIS A 55 3.45 -1.64 14.38
CA HIS A 55 4.09 -2.13 13.16
C HIS A 55 3.05 -2.40 12.08
N ASP A 56 3.36 -2.02 10.85
CA ASP A 56 2.64 -2.52 9.69
C ASP A 56 3.08 -3.96 9.44
N LEU A 57 2.12 -4.91 9.53
CA LEU A 57 2.47 -6.33 9.60
C LEU A 57 2.85 -6.93 8.25
N PHE A 58 2.19 -6.50 7.16
CA PHE A 58 2.34 -7.15 5.86
C PHE A 58 2.52 -6.13 4.73
N ALA A 59 1.48 -5.39 4.38
CA ALA A 59 1.50 -4.45 3.27
C ALA A 59 1.87 -3.04 3.74
N MET A 60 3.16 -2.76 3.84
CA MET A 60 3.67 -1.42 4.17
C MET A 60 3.95 -0.58 2.93
N ASN A 61 4.05 -1.19 1.76
CA ASN A 61 4.35 -0.50 0.50
C ASN A 61 3.07 -0.32 -0.32
N LEU A 62 2.53 0.90 -0.31
CA LEU A 62 1.25 1.23 -0.91
C LEU A 62 1.37 2.06 -2.21
N GLY A 63 2.51 1.99 -2.92
CA GLY A 63 2.75 2.77 -4.13
C GLY A 63 1.69 2.55 -5.21
N LEU A 64 1.28 1.30 -5.46
CA LEU A 64 0.23 0.97 -6.43
C LEU A 64 -1.14 1.52 -6.01
N PHE A 65 -1.44 1.52 -4.71
CA PHE A 65 -2.66 2.13 -4.20
C PHE A 65 -2.62 3.66 -4.34
N ALA A 66 -1.50 4.27 -3.98
CA ALA A 66 -1.31 5.73 -4.02
C ALA A 66 -1.52 6.31 -5.41
N GLY A 67 -0.98 5.66 -6.47
CA GLY A 67 -1.16 6.04 -7.87
C GLY A 67 -2.41 5.46 -8.53
N GLY A 68 -3.19 4.64 -7.82
CA GLY A 68 -4.28 3.87 -8.38
C GLY A 68 -5.64 4.59 -8.44
N PRO A 69 -6.58 4.03 -9.23
CA PRO A 69 -7.91 4.64 -9.42
C PRO A 69 -8.76 4.66 -8.15
N VAL A 70 -8.53 3.76 -7.21
CA VAL A 70 -9.26 3.74 -5.93
C VAL A 70 -8.89 4.96 -5.10
N ASN A 71 -7.59 5.26 -4.98
CA ASN A 71 -7.13 6.46 -4.29
C ASN A 71 -7.58 7.75 -5.01
N ALA A 72 -7.60 7.76 -6.34
CA ALA A 72 -8.16 8.87 -7.10
C ALA A 72 -9.65 9.12 -6.80
N ALA A 73 -10.42 8.06 -6.59
CA ALA A 73 -11.86 8.15 -6.32
C ALA A 73 -12.20 8.43 -4.84
N LEU A 74 -11.45 7.86 -3.91
CA LEU A 74 -11.78 7.84 -2.47
C LEU A 74 -10.74 8.58 -1.60
N GLY A 75 -9.62 9.05 -2.17
CA GLY A 75 -8.50 9.60 -1.41
C GLY A 75 -8.87 10.78 -0.52
N ALA A 76 -9.74 11.69 -1.00
CA ALA A 76 -10.23 12.81 -0.19
C ALA A 76 -11.05 12.35 1.02
N ASP A 77 -11.85 11.29 0.85
CA ASP A 77 -12.63 10.70 1.95
C ASP A 77 -11.72 9.98 2.93
N LEU A 78 -10.76 9.19 2.42
CA LEU A 78 -9.78 8.48 3.23
C LEU A 78 -8.95 9.44 4.08
N ALA A 79 -8.51 10.56 3.50
CA ALA A 79 -7.77 11.60 4.23
C ALA A 79 -8.61 12.22 5.38
N ARG A 80 -9.91 12.45 5.16
CA ARG A 80 -10.82 12.90 6.24
C ARG A 80 -10.96 11.89 7.38
N HIS A 81 -10.72 10.62 7.10
CA HIS A 81 -10.71 9.53 8.08
C HIS A 81 -9.32 9.20 8.63
N GLY A 82 -8.33 10.06 8.39
CA GLY A 82 -7.00 9.94 8.97
C GLY A 82 -6.02 9.09 8.16
N PHE A 83 -6.36 8.72 6.91
CA PHE A 83 -5.40 8.04 6.04
C PHE A 83 -4.36 9.04 5.52
N GLU A 84 -3.09 8.75 5.79
CA GLU A 84 -1.95 9.54 5.34
C GLU A 84 -0.90 8.63 4.70
N LEU A 85 -0.43 9.01 3.52
CA LEU A 85 0.69 8.34 2.85
C LEU A 85 1.99 9.06 3.21
N VAL A 86 2.91 8.35 3.83
CA VAL A 86 4.22 8.87 4.19
C VAL A 86 5.26 8.28 3.23
N PRO A 87 5.79 9.07 2.26
CA PRO A 87 6.80 8.58 1.35
C PRO A 87 8.13 8.37 2.07
N SER A 88 8.80 7.25 1.80
CA SER A 88 10.15 6.99 2.26
C SER A 88 11.17 7.63 1.30
N ALA A 89 12.18 8.29 1.83
CA ALA A 89 13.30 8.77 1.02
C ALA A 89 14.14 7.63 0.42
N LYS A 90 14.12 6.45 1.05
CA LYS A 90 14.87 5.25 0.64
C LYS A 90 13.94 4.02 0.69
N PRO A 91 13.03 3.88 -0.30
CA PRO A 91 11.98 2.87 -0.24
C PRO A 91 12.49 1.44 -0.39
N PHE A 92 13.55 1.21 -1.16
CA PHE A 92 14.05 -0.12 -1.48
C PHE A 92 15.57 -0.19 -1.43
N CYS A 93 16.06 -1.39 -1.08
CA CYS A 93 17.46 -1.72 -1.13
C CYS A 93 17.62 -3.21 -1.42
N SER A 94 18.49 -3.56 -2.36
CA SER A 94 18.98 -4.92 -2.58
C SER A 94 20.40 -5.04 -2.03
N VAL A 95 20.63 -6.04 -1.19
CA VAL A 95 21.94 -6.35 -0.63
C VAL A 95 22.42 -7.66 -1.23
N PHE A 96 23.63 -7.66 -1.78
CA PHE A 96 24.26 -8.81 -2.42
C PHE A 96 25.20 -9.53 -1.46
N PRO A 97 25.51 -10.84 -1.71
CA PRO A 97 26.37 -11.63 -0.81
C PRO A 97 27.79 -11.10 -0.62
N ASP A 98 28.29 -10.33 -1.56
CA ASP A 98 29.63 -9.67 -1.49
C ASP A 98 29.62 -8.37 -0.67
N GLY A 99 28.47 -8.00 -0.09
CA GLY A 99 28.28 -6.75 0.65
C GLY A 99 27.96 -5.54 -0.22
N THR A 100 27.88 -5.69 -1.54
CA THR A 100 27.39 -4.64 -2.43
C THR A 100 25.93 -4.36 -2.16
N MET A 101 25.52 -3.11 -2.29
CA MET A 101 24.15 -2.67 -2.06
C MET A 101 23.69 -1.77 -3.20
N LEU A 102 22.50 -2.04 -3.72
CA LEU A 102 21.78 -1.19 -4.67
C LEU A 102 20.56 -0.59 -3.98
N GLY A 103 20.59 0.72 -3.73
CA GLY A 103 19.47 1.46 -3.16
C GLY A 103 18.66 2.18 -4.24
N VAL A 104 17.33 2.09 -4.14
CA VAL A 104 16.40 2.96 -4.87
C VAL A 104 15.96 4.07 -3.92
N GLU A 105 16.13 5.30 -4.34
CA GLU A 105 15.85 6.50 -3.53
C GLU A 105 14.73 7.32 -4.19
N ALA A 106 14.05 8.14 -3.40
CA ALA A 106 13.05 9.07 -3.92
C ALA A 106 13.68 10.13 -4.86
N ASP A 107 14.96 10.43 -4.65
CA ASP A 107 15.76 11.23 -5.57
C ASP A 107 16.28 10.35 -6.73
N ALA A 108 15.80 10.65 -7.93
CA ALA A 108 16.18 9.92 -9.15
C ALA A 108 17.69 10.02 -9.44
N ALA A 109 18.33 11.16 -9.16
CA ALA A 109 19.77 11.32 -9.37
C ALA A 109 20.59 10.45 -8.40
N ALA A 110 20.15 10.31 -7.15
CA ALA A 110 20.75 9.41 -6.18
C ALA A 110 20.58 7.93 -6.59
N THR A 111 19.42 7.55 -7.09
CA THR A 111 19.18 6.20 -7.63
C THR A 111 20.09 5.93 -8.82
N ARG A 112 20.15 6.86 -9.77
CA ARG A 112 21.06 6.75 -10.93
C ARG A 112 22.51 6.52 -10.50
N ALA A 113 23.00 7.29 -9.55
CA ALA A 113 24.37 7.14 -9.03
C ALA A 113 24.58 5.76 -8.35
N ASN A 114 23.58 5.22 -7.68
CA ASN A 114 23.63 3.87 -7.11
C ASN A 114 23.70 2.80 -8.21
N VAL A 115 22.90 2.93 -9.30
CA VAL A 115 22.96 2.02 -10.45
C VAL A 115 24.32 2.11 -11.12
N GLU A 116 24.82 3.30 -11.41
CA GLU A 116 26.12 3.52 -12.06
C GLU A 116 27.28 2.89 -11.26
N ARG A 117 27.23 2.96 -9.93
CA ARG A 117 28.21 2.35 -9.06
C ARG A 117 28.21 0.82 -9.10
N VAL A 118 27.03 0.18 -9.25
CA VAL A 118 26.86 -1.27 -9.20
C VAL A 118 26.91 -1.90 -10.61
N SER A 119 26.31 -1.26 -11.58
CA SER A 119 26.23 -1.72 -12.99
C SER A 119 26.19 -0.52 -13.93
N PRO A 120 27.37 0.02 -14.32
CA PRO A 120 27.44 1.18 -15.21
C PRO A 120 26.73 1.00 -16.54
N ASP A 121 26.73 -0.23 -17.06
CA ASP A 121 26.12 -0.57 -18.35
C ASP A 121 24.59 -0.51 -18.32
N ASP A 122 23.96 -0.61 -17.14
CA ASP A 122 22.51 -0.61 -16.99
C ASP A 122 21.90 0.79 -16.78
N VAL A 123 22.73 1.83 -16.73
CA VAL A 123 22.24 3.20 -16.44
C VAL A 123 21.26 3.68 -17.50
N ALA A 124 21.57 3.45 -18.78
CA ALA A 124 20.71 3.90 -19.88
C ALA A 124 19.34 3.19 -19.88
N GLU A 125 19.33 1.90 -19.57
CA GLU A 125 18.10 1.11 -19.46
C GLU A 125 17.25 1.54 -18.24
N TRP A 126 17.92 1.85 -17.13
CA TRP A 126 17.24 2.37 -15.95
C TRP A 126 16.57 3.73 -16.22
N GLU A 127 17.24 4.62 -16.94
CA GLU A 127 16.67 5.94 -17.27
C GLU A 127 15.52 5.88 -18.28
N ALA A 128 15.41 4.76 -19.03
CA ALA A 128 14.33 4.54 -20.00
C ALA A 128 13.02 3.98 -19.37
N LEU A 129 13.06 3.54 -18.09
CA LEU A 129 11.90 3.02 -17.36
C LEU A 129 11.01 4.13 -16.82
#